data_2ca0177469514aa474ce9842892c487a
#
_entry.id   2ca0177469514aa474ce9842892c487a
#
_cell.length_a   1.000
_cell.length_b   1.000
_cell.length_c   1.000
_cell.angle_alpha   90.00
_cell.angle_beta   90.00
_cell.angle_gamma   90.00
#
_symmetry.space_group_name_H-M   'P 1'
#
loop_
_entity.id
_entity.type
_entity.pdbx_description
1 polymer ?
#
loop_
_entity_poly.entity_id
_entity_poly.type
_entity_poly.pdbx_seq_one_letter_code
_entity_poly.pdbx_strand_id
1 'polypeptide(L)'
;MTAAIFAAREGAQVVLLEHKDRVGKKILSTGNGRCNLSNRLQEPFCYRSGQPDFPWKALGAFTLPMTLEYFEDLGVLTRERDGYLYPYSGQASAVLDALRLGLARESVQVVTECEVFSITPREDAKHRFEVKTSQGSFSSETLILACGSKAAPGTGSDGSGYKLAKRLGHHIIKPLPALVQLRCPEKFFKQLAGVRADASVILYSDGRKLAEDKGEVQLTDYGISGIPVFQVSRFAARALDEGRDVRAVLNFYPECPETETRRILKERSERLKERQVEDFFSGWIHKKLAALFLKQAGIRPDRTVGSLTEVQIQTLGDLLCRFEVSVNGTNSFEQAQICC
;
A
#
# COMPACT_ATOMS: atom_id res chain seq x y z
N MET A 1 -12.88 -17.69 1.06
CA MET A 1 -12.76 -18.83 0.13
C MET A 1 -11.76 -19.87 0.65
N THR A 2 -10.47 -19.60 0.81
CA THR A 2 -9.46 -20.57 1.28
C THR A 2 -9.87 -21.28 2.58
N ALA A 3 -10.27 -20.54 3.62
CA ALA A 3 -10.73 -21.14 4.88
C ALA A 3 -11.94 -22.06 4.68
N ALA A 4 -12.85 -21.73 3.78
CA ALA A 4 -14.01 -22.55 3.46
C ALA A 4 -13.61 -23.86 2.76
N ILE A 5 -12.65 -23.80 1.82
CA ILE A 5 -12.11 -24.98 1.13
C ILE A 5 -11.44 -25.93 2.13
N PHE A 6 -10.58 -25.39 3.02
CA PHE A 6 -9.91 -26.22 4.03
C PHE A 6 -10.90 -26.83 5.04
N ALA A 7 -11.87 -26.06 5.52
CA ALA A 7 -12.88 -26.59 6.44
C ALA A 7 -13.71 -27.72 5.78
N ALA A 8 -14.08 -27.57 4.50
CA ALA A 8 -14.80 -28.59 3.78
C ALA A 8 -13.95 -29.86 3.54
N ARG A 9 -12.65 -29.73 3.24
CA ARG A 9 -11.70 -30.85 3.13
C ARG A 9 -11.58 -31.65 4.43
N GLU A 10 -11.73 -30.98 5.58
CA GLU A 10 -11.76 -31.62 6.91
C GLU A 10 -13.16 -32.21 7.25
N GLY A 11 -14.07 -32.27 6.29
CA GLY A 11 -15.39 -32.87 6.45
C GLY A 11 -16.48 -31.96 7.01
N ALA A 12 -16.24 -30.67 7.17
CA ALA A 12 -17.27 -29.74 7.63
C ALA A 12 -18.28 -29.41 6.51
N GLN A 13 -19.55 -29.26 6.87
CA GLN A 13 -20.54 -28.62 6.01
C GLN A 13 -20.38 -27.09 6.10
N VAL A 14 -19.97 -26.45 5.00
CA VAL A 14 -19.58 -25.04 4.99
C VAL A 14 -20.54 -24.19 4.20
N VAL A 15 -21.01 -23.09 4.82
CA VAL A 15 -21.73 -22.01 4.15
C VAL A 15 -20.84 -20.77 4.16
N LEU A 16 -20.57 -20.20 2.98
CA LEU A 16 -19.83 -18.96 2.80
C LEU A 16 -20.81 -17.85 2.47
N LEU A 17 -20.92 -16.86 3.38
CA LEU A 17 -21.78 -15.68 3.20
C LEU A 17 -20.96 -14.53 2.64
N GLU A 18 -21.43 -13.93 1.54
CA GLU A 18 -20.80 -12.76 0.89
C GLU A 18 -21.86 -11.68 0.65
N HIS A 19 -21.62 -10.44 1.08
CA HIS A 19 -22.61 -9.37 0.90
C HIS A 19 -22.61 -8.77 -0.51
N LYS A 20 -21.56 -9.01 -1.32
CA LYS A 20 -21.55 -8.61 -2.73
C LYS A 20 -22.25 -9.67 -3.62
N ASP A 21 -22.48 -9.29 -4.87
CA ASP A 21 -23.05 -10.17 -5.91
C ASP A 21 -22.18 -11.39 -6.25
N ARG A 22 -20.91 -11.39 -5.81
CA ARG A 22 -19.95 -12.47 -6.06
C ARG A 22 -18.77 -12.43 -5.10
N VAL A 23 -18.23 -13.60 -4.78
CA VAL A 23 -17.02 -13.74 -3.95
C VAL A 23 -15.77 -13.28 -4.68
N GLY A 24 -14.79 -12.78 -3.92
CA GLY A 24 -13.41 -12.56 -4.37
C GLY A 24 -13.15 -11.28 -5.17
N LYS A 25 -14.05 -10.29 -5.15
CA LYS A 25 -13.85 -8.99 -5.84
C LYS A 25 -12.51 -8.32 -5.50
N LYS A 26 -12.07 -8.42 -4.24
CA LYS A 26 -10.79 -7.85 -3.78
C LYS A 26 -9.59 -8.42 -4.51
N ILE A 27 -9.59 -9.70 -4.84
CA ILE A 27 -8.48 -10.36 -5.54
C ILE A 27 -8.18 -9.66 -6.86
N LEU A 28 -9.23 -9.25 -7.61
CA LEU A 28 -9.09 -8.64 -8.93
C LEU A 28 -8.32 -7.30 -8.92
N SER A 29 -8.28 -6.62 -7.78
CA SER A 29 -7.55 -5.36 -7.63
C SER A 29 -6.14 -5.52 -7.04
N THR A 30 -5.79 -6.71 -6.55
CA THR A 30 -4.50 -6.96 -5.92
C THR A 30 -3.36 -7.07 -6.95
N GLY A 31 -2.14 -6.68 -6.53
CA GLY A 31 -0.98 -6.77 -7.40
C GLY A 31 -1.16 -6.05 -8.75
N ASN A 32 -1.90 -4.96 -8.75
CA ASN A 32 -2.22 -4.19 -9.97
C ASN A 32 -2.94 -5.04 -11.05
N GLY A 33 -3.91 -5.86 -10.61
CA GLY A 33 -4.65 -6.78 -11.47
C GLY A 33 -3.95 -8.12 -11.76
N ARG A 34 -2.78 -8.36 -11.15
CA ARG A 34 -1.97 -9.58 -11.35
C ARG A 34 -2.08 -10.58 -10.20
N CYS A 35 -2.59 -10.18 -9.04
CA CYS A 35 -2.64 -10.95 -7.80
C CYS A 35 -1.25 -11.39 -7.31
N ASN A 36 -0.57 -10.54 -6.56
CA ASN A 36 0.63 -10.95 -5.83
C ASN A 36 0.25 -11.96 -4.74
N LEU A 37 0.59 -13.24 -4.95
CA LEU A 37 0.22 -14.34 -4.06
C LEU A 37 1.07 -14.36 -2.79
N SER A 38 2.38 -14.14 -2.94
CA SER A 38 3.34 -14.21 -1.84
C SER A 38 4.68 -13.58 -2.22
N ASN A 39 5.69 -13.72 -1.35
CA ASN A 39 7.05 -13.29 -1.59
C ASN A 39 8.02 -14.38 -1.12
N ARG A 40 9.18 -14.50 -1.80
CA ARG A 40 10.27 -15.39 -1.37
C ARG A 40 10.92 -14.89 -0.07
N LEU A 41 11.04 -13.57 0.07
CA LEU A 41 11.58 -12.96 1.27
C LEU A 41 10.49 -12.96 2.36
N GLN A 42 10.65 -13.86 3.32
CA GLN A 42 9.76 -14.00 4.49
C GLN A 42 10.62 -14.04 5.75
N GLU A 43 11.03 -12.85 6.19
CA GLU A 43 11.84 -12.67 7.39
C GLU A 43 11.04 -11.90 8.45
N PRO A 44 11.34 -12.06 9.75
CA PRO A 44 10.59 -11.36 10.81
C PRO A 44 10.48 -9.85 10.61
N PHE A 45 11.52 -9.20 10.07
CA PHE A 45 11.51 -7.76 9.81
C PHE A 45 10.52 -7.32 8.72
N CYS A 46 10.04 -8.24 7.87
CA CYS A 46 9.01 -7.96 6.87
C CYS A 46 7.63 -7.75 7.51
N TYR A 47 7.42 -8.24 8.73
CA TYR A 47 6.15 -8.22 9.44
C TYR A 47 6.22 -7.24 10.61
N ARG A 48 5.29 -6.32 10.67
CA ARG A 48 5.26 -5.27 11.68
C ARG A 48 3.97 -5.34 12.48
N SER A 49 4.10 -5.59 13.78
CA SER A 49 2.98 -5.75 14.69
C SER A 49 3.33 -5.17 16.06
N GLY A 50 2.33 -4.77 16.84
CA GLY A 50 2.49 -4.52 18.29
C GLY A 50 2.84 -5.79 19.07
N GLN A 51 2.62 -6.96 18.46
CA GLN A 51 3.04 -8.28 18.96
C GLN A 51 3.94 -8.92 17.89
N PRO A 52 5.26 -8.72 17.94
CA PRO A 52 6.18 -9.09 16.84
C PRO A 52 6.11 -10.59 16.46
N ASP A 53 5.92 -11.46 17.43
CA ASP A 53 5.89 -12.92 17.20
C ASP A 53 4.57 -13.43 16.62
N PHE A 54 3.50 -12.64 16.68
CA PHE A 54 2.18 -13.11 16.27
C PHE A 54 2.08 -13.47 14.80
N PRO A 55 2.51 -12.60 13.86
CA PRO A 55 2.48 -12.95 12.44
C PRO A 55 3.36 -14.18 12.13
N TRP A 56 4.51 -14.27 12.80
CA TRP A 56 5.47 -15.35 12.56
C TRP A 56 4.96 -16.71 13.02
N LYS A 57 4.25 -16.77 14.16
CA LYS A 57 3.58 -17.99 14.62
C LYS A 57 2.52 -18.48 13.63
N ALA A 58 1.71 -17.58 13.09
CA ALA A 58 0.70 -17.90 12.10
C ALA A 58 1.33 -18.41 10.78
N LEU A 59 2.38 -17.76 10.31
CA LEU A 59 3.09 -18.15 9.09
C LEU A 59 3.88 -19.46 9.25
N GLY A 60 4.34 -19.78 10.45
CA GLY A 60 4.97 -21.07 10.75
C GLY A 60 4.00 -22.24 10.66
N ALA A 61 2.71 -22.01 10.90
CA ALA A 61 1.68 -23.02 10.75
C ALA A 61 1.26 -23.26 9.29
N PHE A 62 1.41 -22.26 8.42
CA PHE A 62 1.13 -22.37 6.99
C PHE A 62 2.22 -21.64 6.19
N THR A 63 3.23 -22.39 5.80
CA THR A 63 4.48 -21.86 5.22
C THR A 63 4.33 -21.49 3.74
N LEU A 64 5.35 -20.82 3.20
CA LEU A 64 5.41 -20.52 1.76
C LEU A 64 5.34 -21.79 0.87
N PRO A 65 6.09 -22.86 1.12
CA PRO A 65 5.92 -24.11 0.37
C PRO A 65 4.49 -24.63 0.38
N MET A 66 3.84 -24.68 1.54
CA MET A 66 2.44 -25.11 1.68
C MET A 66 1.49 -24.18 0.90
N THR A 67 1.77 -22.89 0.88
CA THR A 67 1.00 -21.91 0.08
C THR A 67 1.10 -22.22 -1.41
N LEU A 68 2.30 -22.49 -1.91
CA LEU A 68 2.54 -22.81 -3.32
C LEU A 68 1.88 -24.13 -3.72
N GLU A 69 2.04 -25.18 -2.91
CA GLU A 69 1.39 -26.47 -3.08
C GLU A 69 -0.14 -26.34 -3.13
N TYR A 70 -0.72 -25.56 -2.22
CA TYR A 70 -2.16 -25.30 -2.21
C TYR A 70 -2.65 -24.66 -3.52
N PHE A 71 -1.93 -23.67 -4.05
CA PHE A 71 -2.31 -23.04 -5.31
C PHE A 71 -2.08 -23.95 -6.51
N GLU A 72 -1.04 -24.76 -6.49
CA GLU A 72 -0.79 -25.78 -7.50
C GLU A 72 -1.90 -26.84 -7.53
N ASP A 73 -2.36 -27.32 -6.38
CA ASP A 73 -3.53 -28.18 -6.21
C ASP A 73 -4.82 -27.60 -6.82
N LEU A 74 -4.95 -26.28 -6.77
CA LEU A 74 -6.05 -25.55 -7.40
C LEU A 74 -5.81 -25.31 -8.92
N GLY A 75 -4.66 -25.75 -9.47
CA GLY A 75 -4.30 -25.57 -10.87
C GLY A 75 -3.63 -24.22 -11.18
N VAL A 76 -3.17 -23.47 -10.19
CA VAL A 76 -2.47 -22.20 -10.38
C VAL A 76 -0.97 -22.43 -10.38
N LEU A 77 -0.35 -22.44 -11.55
CA LEU A 77 1.10 -22.36 -11.66
C LEU A 77 1.59 -20.97 -11.28
N THR A 78 2.69 -20.89 -10.56
CA THR A 78 3.27 -19.62 -10.10
C THR A 78 4.56 -19.30 -10.84
N ARG A 79 4.87 -18.00 -10.96
CA ARG A 79 6.17 -17.47 -11.38
C ARG A 79 6.67 -16.43 -10.44
N GLU A 80 7.98 -16.32 -10.36
CA GLU A 80 8.67 -15.31 -9.59
C GLU A 80 9.06 -14.10 -10.45
N ARG A 81 8.98 -12.93 -9.88
CA ARG A 81 9.55 -11.68 -10.41
C ARG A 81 10.05 -10.84 -9.25
N ASP A 82 11.36 -10.65 -9.17
CA ASP A 82 12.03 -9.85 -8.13
C ASP A 82 11.63 -10.28 -6.70
N GLY A 83 11.54 -11.59 -6.46
CA GLY A 83 11.10 -12.17 -5.19
C GLY A 83 9.58 -12.24 -5.01
N TYR A 84 8.78 -11.49 -5.77
CA TYR A 84 7.32 -11.56 -5.72
C TYR A 84 6.77 -12.74 -6.51
N LEU A 85 5.76 -13.41 -5.97
CA LEU A 85 5.13 -14.57 -6.56
C LEU A 85 3.76 -14.22 -7.14
N TYR A 86 3.58 -14.52 -8.41
CA TYR A 86 2.36 -14.23 -9.18
C TYR A 86 1.85 -15.52 -9.85
N PRO A 87 0.55 -15.60 -10.21
CA PRO A 87 0.11 -16.64 -11.15
C PRO A 87 0.89 -16.51 -12.46
N TYR A 88 1.22 -17.61 -13.08
CA TYR A 88 2.03 -17.62 -14.32
C TYR A 88 1.37 -16.79 -15.43
N SER A 89 0.04 -16.84 -15.51
CA SER A 89 -0.76 -16.03 -16.44
C SER A 89 -0.62 -14.51 -16.23
N GLY A 90 -0.19 -14.06 -15.04
CA GLY A 90 -0.17 -12.65 -14.65
C GLY A 90 -1.57 -12.03 -14.52
N GLN A 91 -2.61 -12.82 -14.31
CA GLN A 91 -4.01 -12.38 -14.22
C GLN A 91 -4.61 -12.75 -12.86
N ALA A 92 -5.12 -11.75 -12.13
CA ALA A 92 -5.80 -11.98 -10.86
C ALA A 92 -7.09 -12.80 -11.02
N SER A 93 -7.75 -12.72 -12.17
CA SER A 93 -8.94 -13.53 -12.50
C SER A 93 -8.64 -15.03 -12.47
N ALA A 94 -7.47 -15.47 -12.95
CA ALA A 94 -7.10 -16.89 -12.94
C ALA A 94 -7.05 -17.46 -11.51
N VAL A 95 -6.52 -16.69 -10.55
CA VAL A 95 -6.51 -17.07 -9.13
C VAL A 95 -7.93 -17.12 -8.56
N LEU A 96 -8.76 -16.13 -8.90
CA LEU A 96 -10.14 -16.10 -8.46
C LEU A 96 -10.95 -17.27 -8.99
N ASP A 97 -10.79 -17.61 -10.27
CA ASP A 97 -11.50 -18.73 -10.89
C ASP A 97 -11.06 -20.07 -10.29
N ALA A 98 -9.76 -20.25 -10.04
CA ALA A 98 -9.23 -21.45 -9.36
C ALA A 98 -9.83 -21.61 -7.95
N LEU A 99 -9.93 -20.52 -7.17
CA LEU A 99 -10.57 -20.54 -5.84
C LEU A 99 -12.07 -20.85 -5.92
N ARG A 100 -12.79 -20.34 -6.92
CA ARG A 100 -14.21 -20.65 -7.15
C ARG A 100 -14.42 -22.11 -7.53
N LEU A 101 -13.59 -22.62 -8.41
CA LEU A 101 -13.60 -24.06 -8.76
C LEU A 101 -13.29 -24.92 -7.53
N GLY A 102 -12.35 -24.50 -6.69
CA GLY A 102 -12.07 -25.15 -5.41
C GLY A 102 -13.28 -25.19 -4.47
N LEU A 103 -14.02 -24.09 -4.33
CA LEU A 103 -15.26 -24.05 -3.54
C LEU A 103 -16.31 -25.03 -4.08
N ALA A 104 -16.48 -25.07 -5.41
CA ALA A 104 -17.44 -25.98 -6.05
C ALA A 104 -17.02 -27.44 -5.88
N ARG A 105 -15.73 -27.78 -6.06
CA ARG A 105 -15.18 -29.13 -5.86
C ARG A 105 -15.44 -29.65 -4.45
N GLU A 106 -15.27 -28.81 -3.45
CA GLU A 106 -15.49 -29.17 -2.05
C GLU A 106 -16.96 -28.97 -1.61
N SER A 107 -17.89 -28.74 -2.53
CA SER A 107 -19.33 -28.59 -2.28
C SER A 107 -19.66 -27.48 -1.24
N VAL A 108 -18.86 -26.44 -1.18
CA VAL A 108 -19.13 -25.28 -0.29
C VAL A 108 -20.36 -24.52 -0.80
N GLN A 109 -21.36 -24.34 0.05
CA GLN A 109 -22.51 -23.50 -0.26
C GLN A 109 -22.13 -22.04 -0.22
N VAL A 110 -22.22 -21.32 -1.35
CA VAL A 110 -21.95 -19.89 -1.46
C VAL A 110 -23.26 -19.13 -1.54
N VAL A 111 -23.48 -18.19 -0.61
CA VAL A 111 -24.65 -17.31 -0.56
C VAL A 111 -24.16 -15.88 -0.77
N THR A 112 -24.42 -15.32 -1.94
CA THR A 112 -24.08 -13.93 -2.29
C THR A 112 -25.23 -12.97 -1.98
N GLU A 113 -24.97 -11.65 -2.05
CA GLU A 113 -25.94 -10.60 -1.68
C GLU A 113 -26.53 -10.78 -0.28
N CYS A 114 -25.75 -11.42 0.60
CA CYS A 114 -26.12 -11.81 1.95
C CYS A 114 -25.40 -10.95 2.98
N GLU A 115 -26.04 -9.89 3.43
CA GLU A 115 -25.50 -9.01 4.46
C GLU A 115 -25.70 -9.58 5.85
N VAL A 116 -24.62 -9.67 6.65
CA VAL A 116 -24.68 -10.14 8.04
C VAL A 116 -24.90 -8.95 8.97
N PHE A 117 -26.03 -8.95 9.68
CA PHE A 117 -26.40 -7.89 10.63
C PHE A 117 -25.90 -8.13 12.04
N SER A 118 -25.97 -9.40 12.50
CA SER A 118 -25.52 -9.77 13.85
C SER A 118 -25.11 -11.23 13.94
N ILE A 119 -24.22 -11.47 14.90
CA ILE A 119 -23.79 -12.80 15.31
C ILE A 119 -24.05 -12.87 16.82
N THR A 120 -24.79 -13.88 17.24
CA THR A 120 -25.15 -14.12 18.64
C THR A 120 -24.61 -15.48 19.06
N PRO A 121 -23.70 -15.54 20.05
CA PRO A 121 -23.32 -16.80 20.67
C PRO A 121 -24.52 -17.44 21.35
N ARG A 122 -24.63 -18.77 21.29
CA ARG A 122 -25.65 -19.58 21.99
C ARG A 122 -24.98 -20.57 22.93
N GLU A 123 -25.61 -20.87 24.02
CA GLU A 123 -25.14 -21.89 24.98
C GLU A 123 -25.51 -23.31 24.53
N ASP A 124 -26.27 -23.47 23.45
CA ASP A 124 -26.62 -24.75 22.87
C ASP A 124 -25.37 -25.46 22.32
N ALA A 125 -25.11 -26.66 22.75
CA ALA A 125 -23.92 -27.44 22.39
C ALA A 125 -23.83 -27.78 20.90
N LYS A 126 -24.95 -27.82 20.18
CA LYS A 126 -25.01 -28.19 18.75
C LYS A 126 -24.88 -26.99 17.81
N HIS A 127 -25.36 -25.80 18.20
CA HIS A 127 -25.36 -24.61 17.39
C HIS A 127 -24.87 -23.41 18.20
N ARG A 128 -23.55 -23.23 18.26
CA ARG A 128 -22.90 -22.19 19.10
C ARG A 128 -23.15 -20.78 18.61
N PHE A 129 -23.45 -20.59 17.33
CA PHE A 129 -23.65 -19.27 16.74
C PHE A 129 -24.95 -19.20 15.97
N GLU A 130 -25.71 -18.11 16.18
CA GLU A 130 -26.79 -17.67 15.31
C GLU A 130 -26.34 -16.43 14.54
N VAL A 131 -26.45 -16.47 13.20
CA VAL A 131 -26.05 -15.40 12.29
C VAL A 131 -27.30 -14.87 11.61
N LYS A 132 -27.71 -13.64 11.91
CA LYS A 132 -28.85 -12.97 11.27
C LYS A 132 -28.37 -12.19 10.05
N THR A 133 -29.04 -12.40 8.92
CA THR A 133 -28.68 -11.85 7.63
C THR A 133 -29.87 -11.27 6.87
N SER A 134 -29.59 -10.60 5.75
CA SER A 134 -30.64 -10.13 4.82
C SER A 134 -31.42 -11.26 4.14
N GLN A 135 -30.92 -12.50 4.19
CA GLN A 135 -31.56 -13.68 3.60
C GLN A 135 -32.02 -14.72 4.64
N GLY A 136 -32.28 -14.27 5.86
CA GLY A 136 -32.72 -15.15 6.95
C GLY A 136 -31.61 -15.40 7.98
N SER A 137 -31.78 -16.47 8.77
CA SER A 137 -30.85 -16.82 9.83
C SER A 137 -30.13 -18.13 9.53
N PHE A 138 -28.83 -18.14 9.82
CA PHE A 138 -27.98 -19.32 9.76
C PHE A 138 -27.54 -19.71 11.17
N SER A 139 -27.39 -21.00 11.41
CA SER A 139 -26.85 -21.52 12.67
C SER A 139 -25.64 -22.39 12.38
N SER A 140 -24.58 -22.26 13.20
CA SER A 140 -23.37 -23.03 13.03
C SER A 140 -22.72 -23.38 14.36
N GLU A 141 -21.95 -24.45 14.37
CA GLU A 141 -21.11 -24.84 15.51
C GLU A 141 -19.84 -23.96 15.57
N THR A 142 -19.26 -23.66 14.41
CA THR A 142 -18.05 -22.87 14.28
C THR A 142 -18.29 -21.71 13.31
N LEU A 143 -17.66 -20.57 13.57
CA LEU A 143 -17.77 -19.38 12.74
C LEU A 143 -16.39 -18.78 12.45
N ILE A 144 -16.10 -18.53 11.18
CA ILE A 144 -14.88 -17.87 10.73
C ILE A 144 -15.26 -16.49 10.19
N LEU A 145 -14.83 -15.44 10.87
CA LEU A 145 -15.05 -14.06 10.45
C LEU A 145 -13.91 -13.60 9.54
N ALA A 146 -14.16 -13.60 8.23
CA ALA A 146 -13.18 -13.31 7.19
C ALA A 146 -13.56 -12.11 6.31
N CYS A 147 -14.23 -11.10 6.87
CA CYS A 147 -14.79 -9.94 6.17
C CYS A 147 -13.72 -8.98 5.60
N GLY A 148 -12.44 -9.18 5.91
CA GLY A 148 -11.36 -8.28 5.53
C GLY A 148 -11.31 -7.00 6.36
N SER A 149 -10.56 -6.04 5.88
CA SER A 149 -10.35 -4.75 6.55
C SER A 149 -11.34 -3.67 6.06
N LYS A 150 -10.96 -2.40 6.17
CA LYS A 150 -11.76 -1.24 5.71
C LYS A 150 -11.22 -0.63 4.40
N ALA A 151 -10.08 -1.11 3.90
CA ALA A 151 -9.46 -0.59 2.70
C ALA A 151 -10.19 -1.01 1.43
N ALA A 152 -10.33 -0.09 0.47
CA ALA A 152 -11.04 -0.26 -0.80
C ALA A 152 -12.45 -0.88 -0.62
N PRO A 153 -13.36 -0.20 0.12
CA PRO A 153 -14.66 -0.75 0.53
C PRO A 153 -15.55 -1.16 -0.64
N GLY A 154 -15.37 -0.55 -1.81
CA GLY A 154 -16.07 -0.95 -3.04
C GLY A 154 -15.86 -2.40 -3.45
N THR A 155 -14.77 -3.04 -2.99
CA THR A 155 -14.45 -4.44 -3.26
C THR A 155 -15.07 -5.43 -2.28
N GLY A 156 -15.79 -4.96 -1.25
CA GLY A 156 -16.43 -5.78 -0.22
C GLY A 156 -15.82 -5.67 1.17
N SER A 157 -14.62 -5.13 1.33
CA SER A 157 -13.98 -4.91 2.65
C SER A 157 -14.35 -3.53 3.19
N ASP A 158 -15.52 -3.38 3.80
CA ASP A 158 -16.08 -2.11 4.26
C ASP A 158 -15.89 -1.84 5.77
N GLY A 159 -15.28 -2.78 6.48
CA GLY A 159 -15.08 -2.73 7.93
C GLY A 159 -16.28 -3.18 8.75
N SER A 160 -17.31 -3.74 8.14
CA SER A 160 -18.47 -4.33 8.85
C SER A 160 -18.05 -5.42 9.84
N GLY A 161 -17.05 -6.23 9.48
CA GLY A 161 -16.50 -7.28 10.33
C GLY A 161 -15.96 -6.78 11.67
N TYR A 162 -15.43 -5.57 11.74
CA TYR A 162 -14.97 -4.98 13.02
C TYR A 162 -16.10 -4.76 14.00
N LYS A 163 -17.28 -4.35 13.51
CA LYS A 163 -18.47 -4.18 14.37
C LYS A 163 -18.95 -5.52 14.92
N LEU A 164 -18.94 -6.55 14.08
CA LEU A 164 -19.32 -7.91 14.47
C LEU A 164 -18.33 -8.47 15.51
N ALA A 165 -17.04 -8.37 15.26
CA ALA A 165 -16.00 -8.80 16.19
C ALA A 165 -16.08 -8.08 17.55
N LYS A 166 -16.31 -6.76 17.54
CA LYS A 166 -16.47 -5.96 18.77
C LYS A 166 -17.65 -6.44 19.61
N ARG A 167 -18.78 -6.79 18.98
CA ARG A 167 -19.96 -7.33 19.68
C ARG A 167 -19.71 -8.71 20.30
N LEU A 168 -18.74 -9.46 19.75
CA LEU A 168 -18.28 -10.74 20.28
C LEU A 168 -17.18 -10.59 21.35
N GLY A 169 -16.91 -9.37 21.83
CA GLY A 169 -15.94 -9.11 22.89
C GLY A 169 -14.51 -8.83 22.44
N HIS A 170 -14.23 -8.79 21.15
CA HIS A 170 -12.90 -8.45 20.67
C HIS A 170 -12.60 -6.96 20.80
N HIS A 171 -11.38 -6.63 21.25
CA HIS A 171 -10.85 -5.27 21.17
C HIS A 171 -10.43 -4.96 19.74
N ILE A 172 -10.90 -3.85 19.21
CA ILE A 172 -10.56 -3.41 17.85
C ILE A 172 -9.53 -2.29 17.93
N ILE A 173 -8.32 -2.56 17.45
CA ILE A 173 -7.32 -1.51 17.23
C ILE A 173 -7.82 -0.66 16.04
N LYS A 174 -7.80 0.67 16.21
CA LYS A 174 -8.27 1.61 15.19
C LYS A 174 -7.56 1.37 13.86
N PRO A 175 -8.27 0.95 12.81
CA PRO A 175 -7.65 0.77 11.51
C PRO A 175 -7.31 2.12 10.88
N LEU A 176 -6.13 2.23 10.30
CA LEU A 176 -5.66 3.40 9.57
C LEU A 176 -5.37 3.03 8.11
N PRO A 177 -5.54 3.95 7.14
CA PRO A 177 -5.19 3.68 5.75
C PRO A 177 -3.69 3.41 5.60
N ALA A 178 -3.33 2.39 4.81
CA ALA A 178 -1.95 2.11 4.45
C ALA A 178 -1.83 1.63 3.01
N LEU A 179 -0.61 1.65 2.45
CA LEU A 179 -0.34 1.59 1.02
C LEU A 179 -1.23 2.61 0.28
N VAL A 180 -1.08 3.86 0.66
CA VAL A 180 -1.94 4.98 0.26
C VAL A 180 -1.10 6.23 0.01
N GLN A 181 -1.63 7.16 -0.78
CA GLN A 181 -1.02 8.45 -1.05
C GLN A 181 -0.94 9.32 0.21
N LEU A 182 0.07 10.19 0.27
CA LEU A 182 0.25 11.18 1.34
C LEU A 182 -0.16 12.57 0.86
N ARG A 183 -0.88 13.29 1.71
CA ARG A 183 -1.34 14.65 1.43
C ARG A 183 -0.35 15.66 2.01
N CYS A 184 -0.04 16.67 1.21
CA CYS A 184 0.90 17.73 1.54
C CYS A 184 0.20 19.08 1.41
N PRO A 185 0.38 20.02 2.37
CA PRO A 185 -0.33 21.30 2.36
C PRO A 185 0.25 22.34 1.40
N GLU A 186 1.45 22.11 0.87
CA GLU A 186 2.17 23.07 0.05
C GLU A 186 1.45 23.33 -1.29
N LYS A 187 1.18 24.61 -1.57
CA LYS A 187 0.39 25.04 -2.74
C LYS A 187 1.06 24.73 -4.08
N PHE A 188 2.38 24.54 -4.10
CA PHE A 188 3.11 24.26 -5.34
C PHE A 188 2.80 22.88 -5.94
N PHE A 189 2.22 21.95 -5.18
CA PHE A 189 1.85 20.64 -5.69
C PHE A 189 0.88 20.71 -6.88
N LYS A 190 0.00 21.71 -6.92
CA LYS A 190 -0.88 21.93 -8.08
C LYS A 190 -0.11 22.13 -9.38
N GLN A 191 1.07 22.76 -9.32
CA GLN A 191 1.93 22.97 -10.49
C GLN A 191 2.71 21.71 -10.88
N LEU A 192 2.98 20.85 -9.91
CA LEU A 192 3.72 19.60 -10.09
C LEU A 192 2.84 18.41 -10.49
N ALA A 193 1.52 18.58 -10.53
CA ALA A 193 0.60 17.49 -10.82
C ALA A 193 0.97 16.77 -12.14
N GLY A 194 1.06 15.43 -12.04
CA GLY A 194 1.42 14.53 -13.14
C GLY A 194 2.93 14.32 -13.34
N VAL A 195 3.80 14.98 -12.57
CA VAL A 195 5.24 14.70 -12.60
C VAL A 195 5.51 13.33 -12.01
N ARG A 196 6.33 12.54 -12.69
CA ARG A 196 6.92 11.29 -12.19
C ARG A 196 8.43 11.43 -12.19
N ALA A 197 9.06 10.93 -11.16
CA ALA A 197 10.51 10.93 -11.02
C ALA A 197 10.95 9.77 -10.13
N ASP A 198 12.08 9.17 -10.46
CA ASP A 198 12.76 8.27 -9.55
C ASP A 198 13.31 9.06 -8.38
N ALA A 199 13.00 8.63 -7.17
CA ALA A 199 13.44 9.30 -5.95
C ALA A 199 13.50 8.34 -4.77
N SER A 200 14.30 8.67 -3.76
CA SER A 200 14.10 8.13 -2.43
C SER A 200 13.15 9.02 -1.64
N VAL A 201 12.34 8.39 -0.80
CA VAL A 201 11.39 9.03 0.12
C VAL A 201 11.77 8.65 1.53
N ILE A 202 12.24 9.60 2.31
CA ILE A 202 12.57 9.41 3.73
C ILE A 202 11.50 10.10 4.56
N LEU A 203 10.83 9.34 5.43
CA LEU A 203 9.81 9.88 6.33
C LEU A 203 10.42 10.18 7.70
N TYR A 204 10.13 11.37 8.21
CA TYR A 204 10.49 11.81 9.56
C TYR A 204 9.25 12.12 10.38
N SER A 205 9.31 11.88 11.68
CA SER A 205 8.36 12.37 12.67
C SER A 205 9.12 12.91 13.88
N ASP A 206 8.80 14.12 14.29
CA ASP A 206 9.46 14.84 15.41
C ASP A 206 10.99 14.79 15.28
N GLY A 207 11.50 14.97 14.04
CA GLY A 207 12.93 14.95 13.71
C GLY A 207 13.57 13.56 13.65
N ARG A 208 12.85 12.47 13.93
CA ARG A 208 13.36 11.09 13.85
C ARG A 208 12.96 10.42 12.55
N LYS A 209 13.91 9.76 11.90
CA LYS A 209 13.63 8.94 10.73
C LYS A 209 12.74 7.74 11.12
N LEU A 210 11.61 7.60 10.43
CA LEU A 210 10.66 6.50 10.64
C LEU A 210 10.82 5.38 9.62
N ALA A 211 10.98 5.76 8.35
CA ALA A 211 11.02 4.81 7.24
C ALA A 211 11.68 5.45 6.02
N GLU A 212 12.11 4.62 5.09
CA GLU A 212 12.64 5.02 3.79
C GLU A 212 12.30 3.96 2.75
N ASP A 213 12.03 4.41 1.53
CA ASP A 213 11.94 3.54 0.36
C ASP A 213 12.35 4.32 -0.90
N LYS A 214 12.65 3.61 -2.00
CA LYS A 214 13.14 4.19 -3.25
C LYS A 214 12.38 3.62 -4.44
N GLY A 215 12.10 4.47 -5.42
CA GLY A 215 11.47 4.10 -6.69
C GLY A 215 10.77 5.28 -7.36
N GLU A 216 9.87 5.01 -8.29
CA GLU A 216 9.11 6.05 -8.97
C GLU A 216 8.11 6.73 -8.02
N VAL A 217 8.32 8.01 -7.76
CA VAL A 217 7.40 8.91 -7.06
C VAL A 217 6.56 9.67 -8.07
N GLN A 218 5.27 9.77 -7.79
CA GLN A 218 4.35 10.61 -8.54
C GLN A 218 3.95 11.82 -7.70
N LEU A 219 4.17 13.02 -8.22
CA LEU A 219 3.69 14.26 -7.63
C LEU A 219 2.28 14.54 -8.16
N THR A 220 1.34 14.74 -7.22
CA THR A 220 -0.07 14.98 -7.51
C THR A 220 -0.43 16.42 -7.13
N ASP A 221 -1.65 16.85 -7.38
CA ASP A 221 -2.13 18.18 -6.98
C ASP A 221 -2.34 18.33 -5.47
N TYR A 222 -2.38 17.22 -4.73
CA TYR A 222 -2.60 17.18 -3.27
C TYR A 222 -1.39 16.67 -2.48
N GLY A 223 -0.29 16.27 -3.13
CA GLY A 223 0.87 15.71 -2.43
C GLY A 223 1.62 14.66 -3.24
N ILE A 224 2.04 13.58 -2.58
CA ILE A 224 2.92 12.56 -3.13
C ILE A 224 2.27 11.17 -3.19
N SER A 225 2.64 10.42 -4.22
CA SER A 225 2.16 9.06 -4.52
C SER A 225 3.29 8.23 -5.12
N GLY A 226 3.03 6.98 -5.44
CA GLY A 226 4.01 6.03 -5.98
C GLY A 226 4.37 4.94 -4.99
N ILE A 227 5.05 3.90 -5.48
CA ILE A 227 5.36 2.71 -4.67
C ILE A 227 6.14 3.08 -3.39
N PRO A 228 7.22 3.89 -3.43
CA PRO A 228 7.96 4.22 -2.21
C PRO A 228 7.11 5.02 -1.21
N VAL A 229 6.21 5.88 -1.68
CA VAL A 229 5.28 6.59 -0.81
C VAL A 229 4.30 5.62 -0.14
N PHE A 230 3.80 4.63 -0.87
CA PHE A 230 2.91 3.61 -0.31
C PHE A 230 3.61 2.81 0.80
N GLN A 231 4.86 2.44 0.60
CA GLN A 231 5.64 1.68 1.59
C GLN A 231 5.84 2.45 2.91
N VAL A 232 6.08 3.75 2.83
CA VAL A 232 6.26 4.58 4.04
C VAL A 232 4.94 5.07 4.64
N SER A 233 3.82 5.00 3.92
CA SER A 233 2.54 5.62 4.30
C SER A 233 1.97 5.13 5.64
N ARG A 234 2.16 3.85 5.99
CA ARG A 234 1.69 3.30 7.27
C ARG A 234 2.33 4.01 8.48
N PHE A 235 3.59 4.38 8.35
CA PHE A 235 4.30 5.08 9.41
C PHE A 235 3.80 6.52 9.53
N ALA A 236 3.52 7.18 8.40
CA ALA A 236 2.89 8.48 8.36
C ALA A 236 1.49 8.44 8.99
N ALA A 237 0.65 7.47 8.59
CA ALA A 237 -0.71 7.33 9.10
C ALA A 237 -0.73 7.17 10.63
N ARG A 238 0.16 6.35 11.19
CA ARG A 238 0.26 6.15 12.64
C ARG A 238 0.76 7.39 13.36
N ALA A 239 1.83 8.02 12.86
CA ALA A 239 2.39 9.22 13.47
C ALA A 239 1.37 10.38 13.48
N LEU A 240 0.64 10.56 12.39
CA LEU A 240 -0.44 11.56 12.29
C LEU A 240 -1.61 11.26 13.24
N ASP A 241 -2.00 9.98 13.38
CA ASP A 241 -3.06 9.57 14.31
C ASP A 241 -2.68 9.81 15.78
N GLU A 242 -1.38 9.74 16.08
CA GLU A 242 -0.79 10.09 17.38
C GLU A 242 -0.59 11.60 17.57
N GLY A 243 -0.97 12.43 16.59
CA GLY A 243 -0.85 13.88 16.65
C GLY A 243 0.58 14.42 16.48
N ARG A 244 1.48 13.63 15.92
CA ARG A 244 2.89 13.98 15.71
C ARG A 244 3.09 14.75 14.40
N ASP A 245 4.12 15.61 14.37
CA ASP A 245 4.59 16.26 13.13
C ASP A 245 5.21 15.23 12.19
N VAL A 246 4.83 15.29 10.90
CA VAL A 246 5.31 14.35 9.89
C VAL A 246 5.83 15.11 8.66
N ARG A 247 7.03 14.76 8.21
CA ARG A 247 7.66 15.32 7.02
C ARG A 247 8.22 14.22 6.14
N ALA A 248 8.17 14.47 4.84
CA ALA A 248 8.84 13.64 3.85
C ALA A 248 9.98 14.43 3.20
N VAL A 249 11.13 13.80 3.08
CA VAL A 249 12.30 14.31 2.36
C VAL A 249 12.47 13.46 1.11
N LEU A 250 12.39 14.10 -0.06
CA LEU A 250 12.59 13.46 -1.34
C LEU A 250 13.98 13.78 -1.87
N ASN A 251 14.70 12.74 -2.31
CA ASN A 251 15.93 12.88 -3.06
C ASN A 251 15.68 12.43 -4.49
N PHE A 252 15.76 13.35 -5.46
CA PHE A 252 15.52 13.10 -6.87
C PHE A 252 16.77 12.64 -7.64
N TYR A 253 17.85 12.37 -6.93
CA TYR A 253 19.08 11.78 -7.49
C TYR A 253 19.71 10.80 -6.49
N PRO A 254 18.99 9.77 -6.08
CA PRO A 254 19.39 8.90 -4.96
C PRO A 254 20.54 7.93 -5.29
N GLU A 255 20.96 7.82 -6.54
CA GLU A 255 22.09 7.00 -6.98
C GLU A 255 23.44 7.67 -6.67
N CYS A 256 23.44 8.97 -6.43
CA CYS A 256 24.65 9.77 -6.26
C CYS A 256 24.71 10.37 -4.85
N PRO A 257 25.86 10.29 -4.17
CA PRO A 257 26.06 10.97 -2.90
C PRO A 257 25.86 12.49 -3.04
N GLU A 258 25.33 13.12 -2.00
CA GLU A 258 25.02 14.56 -2.02
C GLU A 258 26.26 15.42 -2.33
N THR A 259 27.43 15.06 -1.79
CA THR A 259 28.69 15.74 -2.07
C THR A 259 29.08 15.71 -3.55
N GLU A 260 28.88 14.56 -4.17
CA GLU A 260 29.17 14.36 -5.59
C GLU A 260 28.13 15.08 -6.45
N THR A 261 26.85 15.05 -6.07
CA THR A 261 25.78 15.81 -6.75
C THR A 261 26.10 17.30 -6.77
N ARG A 262 26.59 17.87 -5.68
CA ARG A 262 27.01 19.28 -5.61
C ARG A 262 28.19 19.57 -6.55
N ARG A 263 29.17 18.67 -6.62
CA ARG A 263 30.28 18.77 -7.58
C ARG A 263 29.78 18.78 -9.03
N ILE A 264 28.90 17.84 -9.35
CA ILE A 264 28.28 17.76 -10.70
C ILE A 264 27.51 19.05 -11.04
N LEU A 265 26.76 19.62 -10.09
CA LEU A 265 26.02 20.88 -10.32
C LEU A 265 26.97 22.04 -10.61
N LYS A 266 28.09 22.13 -9.87
CA LYS A 266 29.12 23.16 -10.09
C LYS A 266 29.78 23.02 -11.48
N GLU A 267 30.23 21.82 -11.82
CA GLU A 267 30.81 21.55 -13.15
C GLU A 267 29.81 21.82 -14.28
N ARG A 268 28.54 21.48 -14.07
CA ARG A 268 27.48 21.76 -15.02
C ARG A 268 27.25 23.25 -15.19
N SER A 269 27.30 24.04 -14.12
CA SER A 269 27.15 25.50 -14.20
C SER A 269 28.23 26.15 -15.05
N GLU A 270 29.48 25.72 -14.94
CA GLU A 270 30.59 26.17 -15.75
C GLU A 270 30.42 25.76 -17.23
N ARG A 271 30.04 24.51 -17.47
CA ARG A 271 29.86 23.95 -18.81
C ARG A 271 28.70 24.60 -19.60
N LEU A 272 27.63 24.99 -18.90
CA LEU A 272 26.42 25.55 -19.48
C LEU A 272 26.29 27.05 -19.27
N LYS A 273 27.37 27.75 -18.90
CA LYS A 273 27.34 29.17 -18.49
C LYS A 273 26.63 30.12 -19.43
N GLU A 274 26.67 29.86 -20.74
CA GLU A 274 26.04 30.69 -21.79
C GLU A 274 24.55 30.38 -22.00
N ARG A 275 24.02 29.28 -21.42
CA ARG A 275 22.63 28.89 -21.56
C ARG A 275 21.72 29.64 -20.60
N GLN A 276 20.43 29.68 -20.91
CA GLN A 276 19.41 30.17 -20.01
C GLN A 276 19.27 29.24 -18.81
N VAL A 277 18.98 29.76 -17.62
CA VAL A 277 18.81 28.95 -16.39
C VAL A 277 17.67 27.97 -16.48
N GLU A 278 16.66 28.23 -17.32
CA GLU A 278 15.57 27.27 -17.57
C GLU A 278 16.08 25.94 -18.13
N ASP A 279 17.20 25.95 -18.83
CA ASP A 279 17.84 24.76 -19.41
C ASP A 279 18.80 24.08 -18.47
N PHE A 280 19.07 24.64 -17.28
CA PHE A 280 20.06 24.12 -16.37
C PHE A 280 19.84 22.65 -15.99
N PHE A 281 18.59 22.25 -15.82
CA PHE A 281 18.21 20.88 -15.50
C PHE A 281 17.71 20.06 -16.69
N SER A 282 17.78 20.58 -17.91
CA SER A 282 17.35 19.86 -19.11
C SER A 282 18.11 18.53 -19.26
N GLY A 283 17.36 17.44 -19.45
CA GLY A 283 17.90 16.09 -19.52
C GLY A 283 18.23 15.46 -18.17
N TRP A 284 17.92 16.09 -17.04
CA TRP A 284 18.18 15.56 -15.71
C TRP A 284 16.89 15.35 -14.91
N ILE A 285 16.07 16.38 -14.71
CA ILE A 285 14.78 16.27 -14.01
C ILE A 285 13.64 16.84 -14.84
N HIS A 286 12.42 16.55 -14.44
CA HIS A 286 11.22 17.01 -15.12
C HIS A 286 11.14 18.56 -15.08
N LYS A 287 10.81 19.21 -16.23
CA LYS A 287 10.79 20.67 -16.38
C LYS A 287 9.95 21.43 -15.34
N LYS A 288 8.80 20.88 -14.92
CA LYS A 288 7.96 21.51 -13.87
C LYS A 288 8.70 21.53 -12.52
N LEU A 289 9.45 20.46 -12.21
CA LEU A 289 10.23 20.38 -10.97
C LEU A 289 11.42 21.34 -11.03
N ALA A 290 12.13 21.39 -12.15
CA ALA A 290 13.21 22.35 -12.40
C ALA A 290 12.73 23.80 -12.23
N ALA A 291 11.61 24.18 -12.81
CA ALA A 291 11.03 25.50 -12.68
C ALA A 291 10.68 25.86 -11.21
N LEU A 292 10.15 24.88 -10.44
CA LEU A 292 9.92 25.07 -9.02
C LEU A 292 11.23 25.29 -8.26
N PHE A 293 12.27 24.51 -8.53
CA PHE A 293 13.57 24.64 -7.86
C PHE A 293 14.23 26.00 -8.13
N LEU A 294 14.21 26.43 -9.40
CA LEU A 294 14.70 27.77 -9.75
C LEU A 294 13.95 28.88 -8.99
N LYS A 295 12.62 28.76 -8.94
CA LYS A 295 11.80 29.73 -8.20
C LYS A 295 12.10 29.72 -6.69
N GLN A 296 12.25 28.55 -6.07
CA GLN A 296 12.57 28.43 -4.64
C GLN A 296 13.99 28.91 -4.31
N ALA A 297 14.94 28.76 -5.25
CA ALA A 297 16.29 29.33 -5.14
C ALA A 297 16.36 30.84 -5.47
N GLY A 298 15.22 31.50 -5.73
CA GLY A 298 15.19 32.92 -6.05
C GLY A 298 15.86 33.27 -7.38
N ILE A 299 15.88 32.34 -8.34
CA ILE A 299 16.53 32.49 -9.64
C ILE A 299 15.47 32.91 -10.67
N ARG A 300 15.71 34.01 -11.34
CA ARG A 300 14.82 34.49 -12.41
C ARG A 300 15.09 33.75 -13.73
N PRO A 301 14.02 33.38 -14.47
CA PRO A 301 14.15 32.57 -15.70
C PRO A 301 14.99 33.24 -16.81
N ASP A 302 15.00 34.57 -16.85
CA ASP A 302 15.67 35.41 -17.88
C ASP A 302 17.18 35.52 -17.69
N ARG A 303 17.77 34.81 -16.72
CA ARG A 303 19.20 34.84 -16.44
C ARG A 303 19.95 33.73 -17.19
N THR A 304 21.27 33.93 -17.37
CA THR A 304 22.16 32.88 -17.83
C THR A 304 22.69 32.03 -16.67
N VAL A 305 23.05 30.78 -16.95
CA VAL A 305 23.60 29.85 -15.96
C VAL A 305 24.88 30.39 -15.34
N GLY A 306 25.75 31.06 -16.14
CA GLY A 306 26.99 31.66 -15.64
C GLY A 306 26.80 32.82 -14.67
N SER A 307 25.56 33.33 -14.51
CA SER A 307 25.22 34.36 -13.52
C SER A 307 24.78 33.79 -12.17
N LEU A 308 24.69 32.44 -12.04
CA LEU A 308 24.34 31.80 -10.78
C LEU A 308 25.44 31.98 -9.71
N THR A 309 25.03 32.35 -8.54
CA THR A 309 25.92 32.42 -7.37
C THR A 309 26.18 31.04 -6.80
N GLU A 310 27.28 30.86 -6.09
CA GLU A 310 27.58 29.59 -5.41
C GLU A 310 26.47 29.18 -4.41
N VAL A 311 25.88 30.14 -3.72
CA VAL A 311 24.74 29.92 -2.81
C VAL A 311 23.53 29.39 -3.58
N GLN A 312 23.24 29.92 -4.76
CA GLN A 312 22.12 29.45 -5.59
C GLN A 312 22.36 28.01 -6.08
N ILE A 313 23.61 27.69 -6.49
CA ILE A 313 23.97 26.33 -6.91
C ILE A 313 23.85 25.35 -5.73
N GLN A 314 24.29 25.75 -4.52
CA GLN A 314 24.11 24.95 -3.32
C GLN A 314 22.62 24.74 -2.99
N THR A 315 21.80 25.78 -3.05
CA THR A 315 20.34 25.68 -2.83
C THR A 315 19.68 24.74 -3.83
N LEU A 316 20.08 24.79 -5.10
CA LEU A 316 19.59 23.84 -6.12
C LEU A 316 20.01 22.39 -5.79
N GLY A 317 21.21 22.21 -5.26
CA GLY A 317 21.68 20.90 -4.76
C GLY A 317 20.86 20.39 -3.58
N ASP A 318 20.55 21.27 -2.62
CA ASP A 318 19.70 20.92 -1.48
C ASP A 318 18.30 20.55 -1.93
N LEU A 319 17.71 21.30 -2.84
CA LEU A 319 16.39 20.99 -3.41
C LEU A 319 16.37 19.69 -4.21
N LEU A 320 17.46 19.36 -4.89
CA LEU A 320 17.56 18.11 -5.65
C LEU A 320 17.71 16.89 -4.73
N CYS A 321 18.52 17.00 -3.67
CA CYS A 321 18.86 15.89 -2.79
C CYS A 321 17.99 15.80 -1.53
N ARG A 322 17.37 16.91 -1.10
CA ARG A 322 16.67 17.03 0.18
C ARG A 322 15.40 17.90 0.07
N PHE A 323 14.56 17.61 -0.93
CA PHE A 323 13.30 18.33 -1.09
C PHE A 323 12.34 17.95 0.01
N GLU A 324 12.18 18.84 0.98
CA GLU A 324 11.33 18.61 2.16
C GLU A 324 9.91 19.09 1.92
N VAL A 325 8.93 18.27 2.32
CA VAL A 325 7.50 18.57 2.28
C VAL A 325 6.84 18.11 3.57
N SER A 326 5.85 18.87 4.02
CA SER A 326 5.03 18.50 5.17
C SER A 326 4.02 17.43 4.77
N VAL A 327 3.70 16.54 5.69
CA VAL A 327 2.64 15.54 5.50
C VAL A 327 1.56 15.78 6.53
N ASN A 328 0.38 16.21 6.08
CA ASN A 328 -0.75 16.54 6.96
C ASN A 328 -1.90 15.53 6.91
N GLY A 329 -1.78 14.48 6.14
CA GLY A 329 -2.80 13.43 6.02
C GLY A 329 -2.44 12.34 5.05
N THR A 330 -3.28 11.34 5.02
CA THR A 330 -3.32 10.31 3.96
C THR A 330 -4.58 10.51 3.11
N ASN A 331 -4.63 9.91 1.94
CA ASN A 331 -5.89 9.72 1.26
C ASN A 331 -6.76 8.72 2.03
N SER A 332 -8.04 8.64 1.65
CA SER A 332 -9.04 7.87 2.38
C SER A 332 -8.93 6.36 2.17
N PHE A 333 -9.75 5.60 2.88
CA PHE A 333 -9.82 4.14 2.74
C PHE A 333 -10.21 3.68 1.34
N GLU A 334 -10.95 4.49 0.57
CA GLU A 334 -11.32 4.17 -0.83
C GLU A 334 -10.10 3.98 -1.71
N GLN A 335 -9.00 4.67 -1.41
CA GLN A 335 -7.77 4.65 -2.17
C GLN A 335 -6.66 3.83 -1.50
N ALA A 336 -6.87 3.43 -0.26
CA ALA A 336 -5.93 2.58 0.45
C ALA A 336 -6.02 1.13 -0.05
N GLN A 337 -4.86 0.48 -0.20
CA GLN A 337 -4.84 -0.94 -0.58
C GLN A 337 -5.04 -1.86 0.63
N ILE A 338 -4.53 -1.45 1.80
CA ILE A 338 -4.63 -2.17 3.07
C ILE A 338 -4.94 -1.20 4.23
N CYS A 339 -5.13 -1.76 5.42
CA CYS A 339 -5.12 -1.05 6.71
C CYS A 339 -3.89 -1.44 7.54
N CYS A 340 -3.46 -0.56 8.43
CA CYS A 340 -2.47 -0.83 9.47
C CYS A 340 -3.07 -0.52 10.85
#